data_31fe2d7383880cd0b1988ddf74210147
#
_entry.id   31fe2d7383880cd0b1988ddf74210147
#
_cell.length_a   1.000
_cell.length_b   1.000
_cell.length_c   1.000
_cell.angle_alpha   90.00
_cell.angle_beta   90.00
_cell.angle_gamma   90.00
#
_symmetry.space_group_name_H-M   'P 1'
#
loop_
_entity.id
_entity.type
_entity.pdbx_description
1 polymer ?
#
loop_
_entity_poly.entity_id
_entity_poly.type
_entity_poly.pdbx_seq_one_letter_code
_entity_poly.pdbx_strand_id
1 'polypeptide(L)'
;METHEISRRFTDHFVHAGHTRVPSASLILDDPTLLFVNAGMVQFKPYFLGDAPPPYPRATSIQKCVRTGDIDEVGKTTRHNTFCQMAGNYSLGDYFKAGAIEHAWNLVTGSQDAGGYGFDPD
;
A
#
# COMPACT_ATOMS: atom_id res chain seq x y z
N MET A 1 -1.24 13.12 14.08
CA MET A 1 -1.72 11.73 13.86
C MET A 1 -0.55 10.78 13.96
N GLU A 2 -0.67 9.76 14.77
CA GLU A 2 0.40 8.77 14.98
C GLU A 2 0.49 7.78 13.81
N THR A 3 1.68 7.21 13.56
CA THR A 3 1.92 6.29 12.42
C THR A 3 0.96 5.10 12.39
N HIS A 4 0.69 4.51 13.57
CA HIS A 4 -0.23 3.37 13.66
C HIS A 4 -1.66 3.76 13.30
N GLU A 5 -2.07 4.99 13.58
CA GLU A 5 -3.38 5.51 13.23
C GLU A 5 -3.50 5.78 11.73
N ILE A 6 -2.46 6.33 11.12
CA ILE A 6 -2.41 6.50 9.65
C ILE A 6 -2.62 5.14 8.96
N SER A 7 -1.88 4.11 9.40
CA SER A 7 -1.99 2.76 8.86
C SER A 7 -3.37 2.14 9.08
N ARG A 8 -3.94 2.33 10.27
CA ARG A 8 -5.27 1.84 10.61
C ARG A 8 -6.34 2.50 9.75
N ARG A 9 -6.36 3.83 9.65
CA ARG A 9 -7.33 4.58 8.84
C ARG A 9 -7.27 4.16 7.37
N PHE A 10 -6.07 4.02 6.81
CA PHE A 10 -5.89 3.52 5.46
C PHE A 10 -6.55 2.15 5.28
N THR A 11 -6.18 1.21 6.12
CA THR A 11 -6.68 -0.16 6.01
C THR A 11 -8.18 -0.25 6.22
N ASP A 12 -8.71 0.45 7.23
CA ASP A 12 -10.15 0.43 7.55
C ASP A 12 -10.97 1.04 6.41
N HIS A 13 -10.50 2.15 5.81
CA HIS A 13 -11.16 2.78 4.65
C HIS A 13 -11.33 1.78 3.50
N PHE A 14 -10.26 1.06 3.13
CA PHE A 14 -10.32 0.10 2.04
C PHE A 14 -11.07 -1.18 2.40
N VAL A 15 -11.03 -1.63 3.66
CA VAL A 15 -11.85 -2.75 4.13
C VAL A 15 -13.34 -2.39 4.03
N HIS A 16 -13.75 -1.20 4.45
CA HIS A 16 -15.13 -0.73 4.28
C HIS A 16 -15.54 -0.63 2.80
N ALA A 17 -14.59 -0.39 1.91
CA ALA A 17 -14.80 -0.39 0.45
C ALA A 17 -14.68 -1.80 -0.18
N GLY A 18 -14.75 -2.86 0.62
CA GLY A 18 -14.78 -4.25 0.13
C GLY A 18 -13.43 -4.87 -0.17
N HIS A 19 -12.33 -4.28 0.29
CA HIS A 19 -10.99 -4.86 0.13
C HIS A 19 -10.71 -5.89 1.23
N THR A 20 -10.07 -6.98 0.86
CA THR A 20 -9.55 -7.96 1.82
C THR A 20 -8.24 -7.43 2.43
N ARG A 21 -8.18 -7.40 3.76
CA ARG A 21 -6.94 -7.07 4.47
C ARG A 21 -5.95 -8.23 4.32
N VAL A 22 -4.79 -7.92 3.75
CA VAL A 22 -3.71 -8.91 3.55
C VAL A 22 -2.52 -8.51 4.41
N PRO A 23 -1.95 -9.43 5.20
CA PRO A 23 -0.77 -9.15 6.01
C PRO A 23 0.43 -8.75 5.15
N SER A 24 1.38 -8.02 5.76
CA SER A 24 2.70 -7.82 5.16
C SER A 24 3.34 -9.18 4.86
N ALA A 25 3.76 -9.37 3.62
CA ALA A 25 4.57 -10.53 3.27
C ALA A 25 5.97 -10.44 3.90
N SER A 26 6.67 -11.56 3.97
CA SER A 26 8.10 -11.57 4.32
C SER A 26 8.88 -10.61 3.41
N LEU A 27 9.92 -9.98 3.94
CA LEU A 27 10.86 -9.18 3.12
C LEU A 27 11.61 -10.03 2.09
N ILE A 28 11.73 -11.33 2.36
CA ILE A 28 12.35 -12.31 1.46
C ILE A 28 11.21 -13.13 0.86
N LEU A 29 11.01 -12.97 -0.45
CA LEU A 29 10.07 -13.75 -1.24
C LEU A 29 10.84 -14.53 -2.31
N ASP A 30 10.22 -15.60 -2.82
CA ASP A 30 10.74 -16.38 -3.94
C ASP A 30 10.51 -15.64 -5.27
N ASP A 31 11.24 -14.54 -5.44
CA ASP A 31 11.27 -13.74 -6.67
C ASP A 31 12.75 -13.57 -7.09
N PRO A 32 13.17 -14.21 -8.19
CA PRO A 32 14.57 -14.16 -8.63
C PRO A 32 15.04 -12.77 -9.07
N THR A 33 14.11 -11.84 -9.27
CA THR A 33 14.42 -10.46 -9.69
C THR A 33 14.69 -9.52 -8.54
N LEU A 34 14.38 -9.94 -7.30
CA LEU A 34 14.45 -9.09 -6.11
C LEU A 34 15.28 -9.77 -5.01
N LEU A 35 16.13 -8.97 -4.36
CA LEU A 35 16.81 -9.40 -3.14
C LEU A 35 15.89 -9.27 -1.92
N PHE A 36 15.19 -8.15 -1.82
CA PHE A 36 14.17 -7.87 -0.80
C PHE A 36 12.91 -7.29 -1.42
N VAL A 37 11.78 -7.47 -0.75
CA VAL A 37 10.53 -6.82 -1.14
C VAL A 37 10.70 -5.30 -1.03
N ASN A 38 10.54 -4.62 -2.14
CA ASN A 38 10.75 -3.18 -2.30
C ASN A 38 9.45 -2.38 -2.55
N ALA A 39 8.34 -3.08 -2.71
CA ALA A 39 7.03 -2.47 -2.93
C ALA A 39 5.89 -3.37 -2.43
N GLY A 40 4.77 -2.76 -2.08
CA GLY A 40 3.59 -3.47 -1.61
C GLY A 40 2.97 -4.40 -2.65
N MET A 41 3.18 -4.12 -3.93
CA MET A 41 2.65 -4.91 -5.04
C MET A 41 3.31 -6.29 -5.18
N VAL A 42 4.52 -6.48 -4.68
CA VAL A 42 5.33 -7.67 -5.00
C VAL A 42 4.62 -8.98 -4.65
N GLN A 43 3.97 -9.06 -3.50
CA GLN A 43 3.24 -10.28 -3.12
C GLN A 43 2.03 -10.58 -4.02
N PHE A 44 1.51 -9.61 -4.76
CA PHE A 44 0.36 -9.76 -5.68
C PHE A 44 0.78 -9.95 -7.13
N LYS A 45 2.09 -9.91 -7.43
CA LYS A 45 2.65 -10.02 -8.78
C LYS A 45 2.15 -11.23 -9.56
N PRO A 46 2.05 -12.46 -8.99
CA PRO A 46 1.50 -13.60 -9.70
C PRO A 46 0.07 -13.40 -10.21
N TYR A 47 -0.74 -12.67 -9.46
CA TYR A 47 -2.13 -12.38 -9.85
C TYR A 47 -2.21 -11.35 -10.98
N PHE A 48 -1.35 -10.31 -10.94
CA PHE A 48 -1.27 -9.31 -12.00
C PHE A 48 -0.71 -9.87 -13.31
N LEU A 49 0.19 -10.84 -13.23
CA LEU A 49 0.76 -11.53 -14.40
C LEU A 49 -0.15 -12.63 -14.96
N GLY A 50 -1.18 -13.02 -14.23
CA GLY A 50 -2.05 -14.12 -14.62
C GLY A 50 -1.49 -15.51 -14.34
N ASP A 51 -0.41 -15.61 -13.58
CA ASP A 51 0.24 -16.88 -13.21
C ASP A 51 -0.61 -17.68 -12.21
N ALA A 52 -1.44 -16.99 -11.43
CA ALA A 52 -2.37 -17.59 -10.48
C ALA A 52 -3.68 -16.81 -10.41
N PRO A 53 -4.82 -17.47 -10.17
CA PRO A 53 -6.09 -16.79 -9.95
C PRO A 53 -6.05 -16.04 -8.62
N PRO A 54 -6.50 -14.76 -8.57
CA PRO A 54 -6.55 -14.03 -7.32
C PRO A 54 -7.61 -14.63 -6.38
N PRO A 55 -7.30 -14.80 -5.09
CA PRO A 55 -8.25 -15.33 -4.11
C PRO A 55 -9.34 -14.32 -3.72
N TYR A 56 -9.19 -13.05 -4.09
CA TYR A 56 -10.09 -11.93 -3.82
C TYR A 56 -9.96 -10.88 -4.93
N PRO A 57 -11.02 -10.10 -5.25
CA PRO A 57 -10.97 -9.08 -6.30
C PRO A 57 -10.27 -7.79 -5.85
N ARG A 58 -10.26 -7.51 -4.54
CA ARG A 58 -9.70 -6.30 -3.95
C ARG A 58 -8.86 -6.66 -2.73
N ALA A 59 -7.70 -6.04 -2.59
CA ALA A 59 -6.83 -6.23 -1.44
C ALA A 59 -6.31 -4.89 -0.91
N THR A 60 -6.01 -4.85 0.38
CA THR A 60 -5.29 -3.74 1.03
C THR A 60 -4.27 -4.30 2.00
N SER A 61 -3.10 -3.66 2.06
CA SER A 61 -2.02 -4.07 2.95
C SER A 61 -1.15 -2.90 3.37
N ILE A 62 -0.48 -3.07 4.51
CA ILE A 62 0.65 -2.22 4.94
C ILE A 62 1.89 -3.09 4.85
N GLN A 63 2.60 -3.00 3.74
CA GLN A 63 3.74 -3.85 3.42
C GLN A 63 5.04 -3.25 3.92
N LYS A 64 5.82 -4.03 4.66
CA LYS A 64 7.21 -3.71 4.99
C LYS A 64 8.07 -3.83 3.74
N CYS A 65 8.86 -2.81 3.44
CA CYS A 65 9.69 -2.74 2.25
C CYS A 65 11.10 -2.29 2.59
N VAL A 66 12.07 -2.77 1.82
CA VAL A 66 13.47 -2.33 1.85
C VAL A 66 13.86 -1.82 0.48
N ARG A 67 14.39 -0.59 0.44
CA ARG A 67 14.92 0.05 -0.78
C ARG A 67 16.34 0.53 -0.50
N THR A 68 17.29 0.09 -1.31
CA THR A 68 18.72 0.41 -1.16
C THR A 68 19.28 1.30 -2.25
N GLY A 69 18.44 1.70 -3.24
CA GLY A 69 18.88 2.54 -4.36
C GLY A 69 19.47 3.89 -3.97
N ASP A 70 18.98 4.48 -2.88
CA ASP A 70 19.42 5.79 -2.37
C ASP A 70 20.22 5.65 -1.06
N ILE A 71 20.90 4.54 -0.84
CA ILE A 71 21.58 4.26 0.43
C ILE A 71 22.64 5.32 0.77
N ASP A 72 23.27 5.89 -0.24
CA ASP A 72 24.28 6.95 -0.06
C ASP A 72 23.69 8.27 0.44
N GLU A 73 22.38 8.46 0.29
CA GLU A 73 21.66 9.66 0.74
C GLU A 73 21.02 9.48 2.12
N VAL A 74 20.96 8.24 2.62
CA VAL A 74 20.38 7.94 3.94
C VAL A 74 21.25 8.54 5.04
N GLY A 75 20.64 9.32 5.91
CA GLY A 75 21.33 10.05 6.99
C GLY A 75 21.88 11.41 6.56
N LYS A 76 21.88 11.75 5.27
CA LYS A 76 22.24 13.08 4.76
C LYS A 76 21.03 13.97 4.51
N THR A 77 19.91 13.38 4.19
CA THR A 77 18.62 14.06 3.96
C THR A 77 17.58 13.55 4.95
N THR A 78 16.49 14.28 5.11
CA THR A 78 15.35 13.89 5.96
C THR A 78 14.33 12.99 5.25
N ARG A 79 14.54 12.68 3.97
CA ARG A 79 13.55 12.02 3.11
C ARG A 79 13.96 10.62 2.64
N HIS A 80 15.25 10.29 2.67
CA HIS A 80 15.74 9.00 2.21
C HIS A 80 15.87 8.02 3.37
N ASN A 81 15.16 6.91 3.27
CA ASN A 81 15.18 5.81 4.23
C ASN A 81 15.34 4.49 3.50
N THR A 82 16.01 3.52 4.10
CA THR A 82 16.14 2.15 3.53
C THR A 82 14.94 1.28 3.83
N PHE A 83 14.30 1.47 5.00
CA PHE A 83 13.12 0.72 5.42
C PHE A 83 11.90 1.63 5.46
N CYS A 84 10.77 1.13 4.97
CA CYS A 84 9.49 1.82 5.03
C CYS A 84 8.32 0.83 5.13
N GLN A 85 7.17 1.36 5.55
CA GLN A 85 5.89 0.69 5.43
C GLN A 85 5.11 1.33 4.28
N MET A 86 4.73 0.53 3.31
CA MET A 86 4.00 0.98 2.13
C MET A 86 2.53 0.61 2.27
N ALA A 87 1.68 1.62 2.41
CA ALA A 87 0.23 1.46 2.39
C ALA A 87 -0.23 1.29 0.95
N GLY A 88 -0.98 0.24 0.69
CA GLY A 88 -1.42 -0.10 -0.66
C GLY A 88 -2.83 -0.64 -0.73
N ASN A 89 -3.51 -0.29 -1.82
CA ASN A 89 -4.78 -0.86 -2.24
C ASN A 89 -4.62 -1.42 -3.65
N TYR A 90 -5.21 -2.56 -3.89
CA TYR A 90 -5.01 -3.33 -5.12
C TYR A 90 -6.35 -3.80 -5.66
N SER A 91 -6.58 -3.54 -6.95
CA SER A 91 -7.71 -4.06 -7.70
C SER A 91 -7.21 -5.17 -8.62
N LEU A 92 -7.68 -6.38 -8.40
CA LEU A 92 -7.30 -7.55 -9.16
C LEU A 92 -8.37 -7.86 -10.21
N GLY A 93 -8.49 -6.93 -11.18
CA GLY A 93 -9.48 -7.01 -12.25
C GLY A 93 -10.87 -6.49 -11.90
N ASP A 94 -11.01 -5.65 -10.88
CA ASP A 94 -12.30 -5.09 -10.43
C ASP A 94 -12.45 -3.63 -10.88
N TYR A 95 -11.90 -2.65 -10.12
CA TYR A 95 -11.93 -1.24 -10.54
C TYR A 95 -10.61 -0.83 -11.20
N PHE A 96 -10.64 0.30 -11.89
CA PHE A 96 -9.47 0.86 -12.57
C PHE A 96 -9.24 2.31 -12.12
N LYS A 97 -8.76 3.20 -12.98
CA LYS A 97 -8.32 4.57 -12.63
C LYS A 97 -9.39 5.38 -11.89
N ALA A 98 -10.62 5.41 -12.40
CA ALA A 98 -11.69 6.20 -11.80
C ALA A 98 -11.99 5.79 -10.36
N GLY A 99 -12.16 4.49 -10.11
CA GLY A 99 -12.39 3.97 -8.76
C GLY A 99 -11.19 4.19 -7.83
N ALA A 100 -9.97 4.04 -8.34
CA ALA A 100 -8.76 4.28 -7.55
C ALA A 100 -8.65 5.75 -7.10
N ILE A 101 -8.96 6.68 -8.02
CA ILE A 101 -8.96 8.13 -7.72
C ILE A 101 -10.03 8.47 -6.68
N GLU A 102 -11.25 7.93 -6.84
CA GLU A 102 -12.34 8.16 -5.92
C GLU A 102 -12.01 7.67 -4.50
N HIS A 103 -11.48 6.46 -4.37
CA HIS A 103 -11.07 5.92 -3.07
C HIS A 103 -9.97 6.77 -2.42
N ALA A 104 -8.94 7.14 -3.19
CA ALA A 104 -7.85 7.96 -2.67
C ALA A 104 -8.34 9.35 -2.24
N TRP A 105 -9.15 10.00 -3.06
CA TRP A 105 -9.71 11.31 -2.76
C TRP A 105 -10.54 11.28 -1.48
N ASN A 106 -11.46 10.35 -1.37
CA ASN A 106 -12.33 10.21 -0.20
C ASN A 106 -11.53 9.94 1.09
N LEU A 107 -10.45 9.19 1.02
CA LEU A 107 -9.59 8.94 2.18
C LEU A 107 -8.82 10.20 2.59
N VAL A 108 -8.16 10.88 1.62
CA VAL A 108 -7.26 11.99 1.96
C VAL A 108 -8.00 13.25 2.36
N THR A 109 -9.15 13.56 1.73
CA THR A 109 -9.94 14.75 2.03
C THR A 109 -11.05 14.51 3.04
N GLY A 110 -11.46 13.27 3.28
CA GLY A 110 -12.47 12.92 4.27
C GLY A 110 -12.10 13.42 5.66
N SER A 111 -13.08 13.88 6.43
CA SER A 111 -12.83 14.39 7.78
C SER A 111 -12.23 13.33 8.70
N GLN A 112 -11.43 13.77 9.66
CA GLN A 112 -10.82 12.84 10.64
C GLN A 112 -11.87 12.15 11.50
N ASP A 113 -12.99 12.81 11.80
CA ASP A 113 -14.11 12.23 12.54
C ASP A 113 -14.81 11.10 11.75
N ALA A 114 -14.80 11.20 10.42
CA ALA A 114 -15.32 10.16 9.53
C ALA A 114 -14.28 9.08 9.17
N GLY A 115 -13.08 9.15 9.73
CA GLY A 115 -12.01 8.16 9.47
C GLY A 115 -11.05 8.53 8.35
N GLY A 116 -11.21 9.69 7.70
CA GLY A 116 -10.29 10.22 6.69
C GLY A 116 -9.06 10.89 7.30
N TYR A 117 -8.21 11.45 6.43
CA TYR A 117 -7.01 12.18 6.86
C TYR A 117 -7.28 13.68 7.08
N GLY A 118 -8.34 14.24 6.50
CA GLY A 118 -8.73 15.64 6.67
C GLY A 118 -7.79 16.62 5.97
N PHE A 119 -7.21 16.24 4.84
CA PHE A 119 -6.39 17.17 4.05
C PHE A 119 -7.29 18.18 3.33
N ASP A 120 -6.80 19.41 3.23
CA ASP A 120 -7.45 20.46 2.45
C ASP A 120 -7.41 20.06 0.96
N PRO A 121 -8.55 20.08 0.26
CA PRO A 121 -8.59 19.76 -1.16
C PRO A 121 -8.00 20.84 -2.08
N ASP A 122 -7.73 22.08 -1.57
CA ASP A 122 -7.21 23.22 -2.33
C ASP A 122 -5.69 23.29 -2.38
#